data_a943deda7299217ec0ff4e4869b1395b
#
_entry.id   a943deda7299217ec0ff4e4869b1395b
#
_cell.length_a   1.000
_cell.length_b   1.000
_cell.length_c   1.000
_cell.angle_alpha   90.00
_cell.angle_beta   90.00
_cell.angle_gamma   90.00
#
_symmetry.space_group_name_H-M   'P 1'
#
loop_
_entity.id
_entity.type
_entity.pdbx_description
1 polymer ?
#
loop_
_entity_poly.entity_id
_entity_poly.type
_entity_poly.pdbx_seq_one_letter_code
_entity_poly.pdbx_strand_id
1 'polypeptide(L)'
;MEKIRQLTTELTFRCNAKCPACHRWKPLRINLNEAKYTISLERFQQLFNPELLQNLEWLVLNGNFGDSIMNKQFREIISYVKSQGTRLLIHTNGGIHDKSYWTDVGNILTDRDIINFDLDGLANTHHIYRINTEFDKVLENAQSVIATNRAQVHWKYIVFEHNKHQVDEARNLAKTSGFTTFSTVKTSRDVFAPKTGSFVHSKKTQEYQQAEKKIHCVWDDWGKWYISPEGLVFRCCWTGGHYYDQQNDKFYYPPQFERMFNGFEVPIQKIISYNYWTKLQQFLQGYDRSFKLCKSQCGKIVSSIEKTEENLKTGEKAEVDAKNQWGN
;
A
#
# COMPACT_ATOMS: atom_id res chain seq x y z
N MET A 1 3.22 26.49 3.41
CA MET A 1 2.48 25.21 3.44
C MET A 1 3.42 24.13 2.94
N GLU A 2 3.61 23.04 3.70
CA GLU A 2 4.33 21.88 3.18
C GLU A 2 3.61 21.37 1.93
N LYS A 3 4.36 21.17 0.86
CA LYS A 3 3.79 20.67 -0.40
C LYS A 3 3.40 19.21 -0.21
N ILE A 4 2.11 18.90 -0.32
CA ILE A 4 1.64 17.52 -0.37
C ILE A 4 2.20 16.92 -1.66
N ARG A 5 3.07 15.93 -1.55
CA ARG A 5 3.65 15.30 -2.73
C ARG A 5 2.91 14.04 -3.12
N GLN A 6 2.46 13.29 -2.13
CA GLN A 6 1.86 11.98 -2.35
C GLN A 6 0.70 11.71 -1.38
N LEU A 7 -0.40 11.23 -1.93
CA LEU A 7 -1.48 10.63 -1.15
C LEU A 7 -1.59 9.15 -1.47
N THR A 8 -1.72 8.35 -0.42
CA THR A 8 -2.03 6.92 -0.55
C THR A 8 -3.47 6.69 -0.13
N THR A 9 -4.23 5.95 -0.92
CA THR A 9 -5.60 5.59 -0.59
C THR A 9 -5.94 4.17 -1.03
N GLU A 10 -6.99 3.61 -0.45
CA GLU A 10 -7.67 2.40 -0.94
C GLU A 10 -9.07 2.79 -1.40
N LEU A 11 -9.49 2.24 -2.53
CA LEU A 11 -10.83 2.51 -3.05
C LEU A 11 -11.90 1.61 -2.41
N THR A 12 -11.47 0.55 -1.75
CA THR A 12 -12.33 -0.40 -1.03
C THR A 12 -11.52 -1.23 -0.04
N PHE A 13 -12.17 -1.67 1.04
CA PHE A 13 -11.59 -2.66 1.97
C PHE A 13 -11.84 -4.11 1.52
N ARG A 14 -12.50 -4.33 0.39
CA ARG A 14 -12.69 -5.66 -0.17
C ARG A 14 -11.43 -6.15 -0.87
N CYS A 15 -11.16 -7.45 -0.75
CA CYS A 15 -10.10 -8.14 -1.46
C CYS A 15 -10.56 -9.56 -1.78
N ASN A 16 -10.25 -10.06 -2.97
CA ASN A 16 -10.48 -11.45 -3.37
C ASN A 16 -9.46 -12.41 -2.74
N ALA A 17 -8.21 -11.94 -2.53
CA ALA A 17 -7.14 -12.75 -1.98
C ALA A 17 -7.29 -12.98 -0.46
N LYS A 18 -6.77 -14.14 0.01
CA LYS A 18 -6.81 -14.58 1.41
C LYS A 18 -5.40 -14.78 1.98
N CYS A 19 -4.49 -13.86 1.70
CA CYS A 19 -3.09 -13.95 2.11
C CYS A 19 -2.96 -14.10 3.64
N PRO A 20 -2.32 -15.15 4.19
CA PRO A 20 -2.38 -15.49 5.62
C PRO A 20 -1.85 -14.42 6.56
N ALA A 21 -0.80 -13.70 6.15
CA ALA A 21 -0.19 -12.64 6.97
C ALA A 21 -0.69 -11.23 6.62
N CYS A 22 -1.84 -11.12 5.95
CA CYS A 22 -2.45 -9.83 5.64
C CYS A 22 -3.08 -9.22 6.88
N HIS A 23 -2.98 -7.88 6.99
CA HIS A 23 -3.53 -7.11 8.10
C HIS A 23 -5.04 -7.29 8.29
N ARG A 24 -5.78 -7.56 7.21
CA ARG A 24 -7.23 -7.80 7.22
C ARG A 24 -7.69 -8.99 8.08
N TRP A 25 -6.79 -9.91 8.45
CA TRP A 25 -7.10 -11.09 9.27
C TRP A 25 -6.88 -10.84 10.78
N LYS A 26 -6.44 -9.66 11.15
CA LYS A 26 -6.44 -9.26 12.55
C LYS A 26 -7.88 -9.08 13.05
N PRO A 27 -8.10 -9.20 14.36
CA PRO A 27 -9.37 -8.78 14.96
C PRO A 27 -9.61 -7.29 14.68
N LEU A 28 -10.60 -6.98 13.86
CA LEU A 28 -10.95 -5.61 13.47
C LEU A 28 -12.24 -5.17 14.17
N ARG A 29 -12.34 -3.88 14.45
CA ARG A 29 -13.56 -3.24 15.02
C ARG A 29 -14.68 -3.07 14.00
N ILE A 30 -14.39 -3.40 12.72
CA ILE A 30 -15.26 -3.14 11.58
C ILE A 30 -15.50 -4.40 10.77
N ASN A 31 -16.60 -4.44 10.07
CA ASN A 31 -16.86 -5.41 9.02
C ASN A 31 -16.37 -4.82 7.68
N LEU A 32 -15.28 -5.37 7.13
CA LEU A 32 -14.65 -4.90 5.89
C LEU A 32 -15.59 -4.94 4.66
N ASN A 33 -16.73 -5.64 4.75
CA ASN A 33 -17.68 -5.76 3.64
C ASN A 33 -18.78 -4.70 3.67
N GLU A 34 -18.84 -3.83 4.68
CA GLU A 34 -19.82 -2.75 4.71
C GLU A 34 -19.63 -1.79 3.53
N ALA A 35 -20.75 -1.27 3.01
CA ALA A 35 -20.75 -0.42 1.83
C ALA A 35 -19.93 0.87 2.01
N LYS A 36 -19.91 1.43 3.22
CA LYS A 36 -19.16 2.65 3.56
C LYS A 36 -17.64 2.52 3.33
N TYR A 37 -17.11 1.29 3.33
CA TYR A 37 -15.70 1.02 3.04
C TYR A 37 -15.41 0.75 1.56
N THR A 38 -16.30 1.22 0.68
CA THR A 38 -16.10 1.26 -0.77
C THR A 38 -16.54 2.62 -1.27
N ILE A 39 -15.60 3.41 -1.76
CA ILE A 39 -15.89 4.77 -2.23
C ILE A 39 -16.53 4.73 -3.63
N SER A 40 -17.58 5.53 -3.85
CA SER A 40 -18.12 5.77 -5.19
C SER A 40 -17.29 6.81 -5.96
N LEU A 41 -17.42 6.86 -7.28
CA LEU A 41 -16.78 7.89 -8.10
C LEU A 41 -17.16 9.31 -7.63
N GLU A 42 -18.44 9.55 -7.34
CA GLU A 42 -18.91 10.84 -6.85
C GLU A 42 -18.22 11.26 -5.55
N ARG A 43 -18.20 10.36 -4.57
CA ARG A 43 -17.51 10.63 -3.30
C ARG A 43 -16.00 10.76 -3.47
N PHE A 44 -15.41 9.99 -4.40
CA PHE A 44 -14.00 10.11 -4.72
C PHE A 44 -13.70 11.52 -5.30
N GLN A 45 -14.54 12.03 -6.20
CA GLN A 45 -14.39 13.38 -6.77
C GLN A 45 -14.54 14.50 -5.73
N GLN A 46 -15.42 14.31 -4.74
CA GLN A 46 -15.54 15.24 -3.60
C GLN A 46 -14.26 15.26 -2.75
N LEU A 47 -13.70 14.09 -2.46
CA LEU A 47 -12.53 13.91 -1.60
C LEU A 47 -11.23 14.34 -2.32
N PHE A 48 -11.08 13.90 -3.57
CA PHE A 48 -9.94 14.17 -4.45
C PHE A 48 -10.36 15.11 -5.57
N ASN A 49 -10.65 16.37 -5.20
CA ASN A 49 -11.08 17.38 -6.16
C ASN A 49 -9.94 17.76 -7.14
N PRO A 50 -10.25 18.43 -8.27
CA PRO A 50 -9.26 18.80 -9.27
C PRO A 50 -8.08 19.58 -8.71
N GLU A 51 -8.33 20.55 -7.81
CA GLU A 51 -7.27 21.36 -7.21
C GLU A 51 -6.28 20.52 -6.42
N LEU A 52 -6.78 19.56 -5.62
CA LEU A 52 -5.93 18.62 -4.88
C LEU A 52 -5.11 17.74 -5.83
N LEU A 53 -5.77 17.10 -6.80
CA LEU A 53 -5.12 16.17 -7.71
C LEU A 53 -4.05 16.82 -8.58
N GLN A 54 -4.31 18.00 -9.13
CA GLN A 54 -3.35 18.74 -9.98
C GLN A 54 -2.09 19.16 -9.23
N ASN A 55 -2.18 19.29 -7.91
CA ASN A 55 -1.05 19.64 -7.04
C ASN A 55 -0.30 18.42 -6.48
N LEU A 56 -0.79 17.19 -6.73
CA LEU A 56 -0.11 15.96 -6.33
C LEU A 56 0.92 15.53 -7.36
N GLU A 57 2.04 15.04 -6.86
CA GLU A 57 3.01 14.33 -7.68
C GLU A 57 2.51 12.90 -7.96
N TRP A 58 2.01 12.22 -6.92
CA TRP A 58 1.51 10.86 -7.00
C TRP A 58 0.22 10.65 -6.22
N LEU A 59 -0.71 9.93 -6.83
CA LEU A 59 -1.78 9.23 -6.11
C LEU A 59 -1.46 7.73 -6.12
N VAL A 60 -1.31 7.15 -4.93
CA VAL A 60 -1.00 5.74 -4.74
C VAL A 60 -2.25 4.99 -4.35
N LEU A 61 -2.65 4.02 -5.15
CA LEU A 61 -3.72 3.07 -4.84
C LEU A 61 -3.09 1.82 -4.24
N ASN A 62 -3.05 1.75 -2.91
CA ASN A 62 -2.45 0.64 -2.17
C ASN A 62 -3.23 0.40 -0.88
N GLY A 63 -3.69 -0.83 -0.67
CA GLY A 63 -4.57 -1.17 0.43
C GLY A 63 -3.88 -1.74 1.67
N ASN A 64 -4.38 -1.33 2.85
CA ASN A 64 -4.13 -2.04 4.11
C ASN A 64 -5.02 -3.29 4.22
N PHE A 65 -6.25 -3.19 3.71
CA PHE A 65 -7.30 -4.19 3.89
C PHE A 65 -7.83 -4.72 2.58
N GLY A 66 -7.86 -3.89 1.53
CA GLY A 66 -8.47 -4.22 0.26
C GLY A 66 -7.51 -4.22 -0.92
N ASP A 67 -8.07 -4.54 -2.06
CA ASP A 67 -7.45 -4.32 -3.35
C ASP A 67 -8.34 -3.38 -4.15
N SER A 68 -7.80 -2.26 -4.60
CA SER A 68 -8.57 -1.20 -5.25
C SER A 68 -9.33 -1.66 -6.49
N ILE A 69 -8.85 -2.70 -7.18
CA ILE A 69 -9.53 -3.29 -8.36
C ILE A 69 -10.86 -3.98 -8.02
N MET A 70 -11.13 -4.26 -6.73
CA MET A 70 -12.42 -4.76 -6.27
C MET A 70 -13.51 -3.68 -6.26
N ASN A 71 -13.16 -2.40 -6.44
CA ASN A 71 -14.12 -1.33 -6.61
C ASN A 71 -14.71 -1.39 -8.01
N LYS A 72 -16.03 -1.49 -8.12
CA LYS A 72 -16.73 -1.61 -9.41
C LYS A 72 -16.51 -0.41 -10.32
N GLN A 73 -16.23 0.77 -9.77
CA GLN A 73 -15.96 2.01 -10.49
C GLN A 73 -14.44 2.32 -10.58
N PHE A 74 -13.59 1.28 -10.48
CA PHE A 74 -12.14 1.46 -10.51
C PHE A 74 -11.67 2.17 -11.78
N ARG A 75 -12.16 1.74 -12.96
CA ARG A 75 -11.76 2.32 -14.26
C ARG A 75 -12.20 3.78 -14.39
N GLU A 76 -13.39 4.09 -13.97
CA GLU A 76 -13.93 5.46 -13.96
C GLU A 76 -13.13 6.37 -13.02
N ILE A 77 -12.76 5.85 -11.84
CA ILE A 77 -11.97 6.60 -10.85
C ILE A 77 -10.57 6.89 -11.41
N ILE A 78 -9.86 5.88 -11.96
CA ILE A 78 -8.53 6.13 -12.52
C ILE A 78 -8.59 7.02 -13.76
N SER A 79 -9.64 6.93 -14.58
CA SER A 79 -9.86 7.83 -15.71
C SER A 79 -10.04 9.28 -15.25
N TYR A 80 -10.81 9.49 -14.17
CA TYR A 80 -10.93 10.82 -13.58
C TYR A 80 -9.59 11.35 -13.06
N VAL A 81 -8.80 10.52 -12.36
CA VAL A 81 -7.46 10.94 -11.90
C VAL A 81 -6.56 11.31 -13.08
N LYS A 82 -6.59 10.53 -14.15
CA LYS A 82 -5.80 10.80 -15.35
C LYS A 82 -6.25 12.08 -16.07
N SER A 83 -7.54 12.40 -16.08
CA SER A 83 -8.02 13.67 -16.64
C SER A 83 -7.50 14.90 -15.87
N GLN A 84 -7.04 14.74 -14.62
CA GLN A 84 -6.42 15.80 -13.82
C GLN A 84 -4.89 15.88 -13.98
N GLY A 85 -4.28 14.96 -14.75
CA GLY A 85 -2.83 14.94 -15.00
C GLY A 85 -1.98 14.31 -13.88
N THR A 86 -2.58 13.83 -12.80
CA THR A 86 -1.90 13.19 -11.66
C THR A 86 -1.31 11.85 -12.07
N ARG A 87 -0.12 11.54 -11.58
CA ARG A 87 0.52 10.22 -11.76
C ARG A 87 -0.10 9.19 -10.83
N LEU A 88 -0.27 7.96 -11.32
CA LEU A 88 -0.81 6.83 -10.57
C LEU A 88 0.27 5.80 -10.27
N LEU A 89 0.31 5.35 -9.02
CA LEU A 89 1.00 4.13 -8.62
C LEU A 89 -0.04 3.17 -8.06
N ILE A 90 -0.26 2.06 -8.75
CA ILE A 90 -1.28 1.06 -8.41
C ILE A 90 -0.61 -0.21 -7.92
N HIS A 91 -1.04 -0.72 -6.77
CA HIS A 91 -0.68 -2.04 -6.26
C HIS A 91 -1.88 -2.95 -6.30
N THR A 92 -1.71 -4.14 -6.88
CA THR A 92 -2.78 -5.12 -7.00
C THR A 92 -2.26 -6.56 -6.93
N ASN A 93 -3.10 -7.46 -6.43
CA ASN A 93 -2.85 -8.89 -6.57
C ASN A 93 -3.19 -9.41 -7.99
N GLY A 94 -3.89 -8.61 -8.81
CA GLY A 94 -4.18 -8.92 -10.21
C GLY A 94 -5.07 -10.14 -10.47
N GLY A 95 -5.61 -10.77 -9.43
CA GLY A 95 -6.24 -12.10 -9.52
C GLY A 95 -7.71 -12.12 -9.99
N ILE A 96 -8.29 -10.96 -10.31
CA ILE A 96 -9.69 -10.88 -10.78
C ILE A 96 -9.78 -10.19 -12.13
N HIS A 97 -10.98 -10.22 -12.70
CA HIS A 97 -11.29 -9.72 -14.04
C HIS A 97 -10.61 -10.55 -15.17
N ASP A 98 -10.95 -10.23 -16.38
CA ASP A 98 -10.42 -10.86 -17.59
C ASP A 98 -9.41 -9.96 -18.31
N LYS A 99 -8.83 -10.48 -19.39
CA LYS A 99 -7.86 -9.78 -20.21
C LYS A 99 -8.39 -8.46 -20.79
N SER A 100 -9.67 -8.42 -21.18
CA SER A 100 -10.33 -7.24 -21.74
C SER A 100 -10.34 -6.10 -20.72
N TYR A 101 -10.75 -6.41 -19.48
CA TYR A 101 -10.74 -5.43 -18.39
C TYR A 101 -9.34 -4.85 -18.15
N TRP A 102 -8.32 -5.69 -18.14
CA TRP A 102 -6.94 -5.24 -17.90
C TRP A 102 -6.35 -4.48 -19.10
N THR A 103 -6.76 -4.81 -20.32
CA THR A 103 -6.45 -4.01 -21.51
C THR A 103 -7.06 -2.61 -21.38
N ASP A 104 -8.31 -2.49 -20.94
CA ASP A 104 -8.95 -1.19 -20.69
C ASP A 104 -8.20 -0.39 -19.62
N VAL A 105 -7.79 -1.04 -18.51
CA VAL A 105 -6.97 -0.40 -17.48
C VAL A 105 -5.65 0.12 -18.08
N GLY A 106 -4.97 -0.71 -18.86
CA GLY A 106 -3.72 -0.32 -19.53
C GLY A 106 -3.91 0.88 -20.48
N ASN A 107 -5.04 0.94 -21.20
CA ASN A 107 -5.36 2.05 -22.11
C ASN A 107 -5.66 3.38 -21.39
N ILE A 108 -6.11 3.33 -20.15
CA ILE A 108 -6.33 4.54 -19.32
C ILE A 108 -5.00 5.11 -18.81
N LEU A 109 -4.03 4.24 -18.51
CA LEU A 109 -2.74 4.63 -17.96
C LEU A 109 -1.83 5.28 -19.01
N THR A 110 -0.74 5.90 -18.57
CA THR A 110 0.27 6.56 -19.38
C THR A 110 1.68 6.08 -18.98
N ASP A 111 2.69 6.42 -19.77
CA ASP A 111 4.11 6.11 -19.53
C ASP A 111 4.65 6.67 -18.19
N ARG A 112 3.93 7.63 -17.61
CA ARG A 112 4.23 8.21 -16.29
C ARG A 112 3.63 7.43 -15.13
N ASP A 113 2.79 6.42 -15.39
CA ASP A 113 2.09 5.63 -14.38
C ASP A 113 2.78 4.29 -14.16
N ILE A 114 2.65 3.78 -12.94
CA ILE A 114 3.20 2.50 -12.53
C ILE A 114 2.08 1.61 -12.03
N ILE A 115 2.06 0.36 -12.47
CA ILE A 115 1.22 -0.68 -11.90
C ILE A 115 2.06 -1.86 -11.43
N ASN A 116 1.97 -2.16 -10.13
CA ASN A 116 2.63 -3.29 -9.50
C ASN A 116 1.68 -4.48 -9.41
N PHE A 117 2.06 -5.59 -10.04
CA PHE A 117 1.43 -6.89 -9.82
C PHE A 117 2.20 -7.65 -8.74
N ASP A 118 1.49 -8.04 -7.69
CA ASP A 118 2.05 -8.76 -6.54
C ASP A 118 1.99 -10.28 -6.79
N LEU A 119 3.05 -10.86 -7.37
CA LEU A 119 3.21 -12.29 -7.61
C LEU A 119 4.32 -12.83 -6.69
N ASP A 120 3.96 -13.68 -5.72
CA ASP A 120 4.86 -14.18 -4.69
C ASP A 120 5.15 -15.68 -4.87
N GLY A 121 5.98 -16.02 -5.84
CA GLY A 121 6.32 -17.36 -6.30
C GLY A 121 5.97 -17.57 -7.76
N LEU A 122 6.23 -18.78 -8.26
CA LEU A 122 5.78 -19.27 -9.56
C LEU A 122 4.50 -20.11 -9.41
N ALA A 123 4.00 -20.74 -10.47
CA ALA A 123 2.74 -21.48 -10.48
C ALA A 123 2.57 -22.49 -9.35
N ASN A 124 3.68 -23.14 -8.95
CA ASN A 124 3.68 -24.16 -7.90
C ASN A 124 3.82 -23.62 -6.47
N THR A 125 4.10 -22.33 -6.26
CA THR A 125 4.30 -21.75 -4.92
C THR A 125 3.49 -20.49 -4.64
N HIS A 126 3.06 -19.77 -5.68
CA HIS A 126 2.28 -18.52 -5.54
C HIS A 126 1.05 -18.69 -4.63
N HIS A 127 0.29 -19.77 -4.82
CA HIS A 127 -0.93 -20.08 -4.08
C HIS A 127 -0.70 -20.33 -2.58
N ILE A 128 0.54 -20.59 -2.15
CA ILE A 128 0.86 -20.83 -0.73
C ILE A 128 0.62 -19.56 0.09
N TYR A 129 1.00 -18.40 -0.44
CA TYR A 129 0.76 -17.10 0.19
C TYR A 129 -0.42 -16.35 -0.41
N ARG A 130 -0.52 -16.30 -1.74
CA ARG A 130 -1.58 -15.59 -2.46
C ARG A 130 -2.82 -16.47 -2.61
N ILE A 131 -3.33 -17.01 -1.49
CA ILE A 131 -4.52 -17.87 -1.46
C ILE A 131 -5.67 -17.16 -2.18
N ASN A 132 -6.38 -17.92 -3.01
CA ASN A 132 -7.51 -17.44 -3.81
C ASN A 132 -7.12 -16.48 -4.96
N THR A 133 -5.87 -16.62 -5.44
CA THR A 133 -5.42 -16.05 -6.72
C THR A 133 -4.63 -17.14 -7.49
N GLU A 134 -4.71 -17.11 -8.79
CA GLU A 134 -4.06 -18.08 -9.69
C GLU A 134 -2.91 -17.40 -10.40
N PHE A 135 -1.72 -17.99 -10.35
CA PHE A 135 -0.49 -17.42 -10.92
C PHE A 135 -0.65 -17.08 -12.40
N ASP A 136 -1.10 -18.06 -13.21
CA ASP A 136 -1.22 -17.87 -14.66
C ASP A 136 -2.21 -16.77 -15.01
N LYS A 137 -3.32 -16.67 -14.28
CA LYS A 137 -4.30 -15.60 -14.46
C LYS A 137 -3.71 -14.23 -14.15
N VAL A 138 -2.96 -14.10 -13.05
CA VAL A 138 -2.32 -12.82 -12.69
C VAL A 138 -1.28 -12.44 -13.74
N LEU A 139 -0.50 -13.40 -14.21
CA LEU A 139 0.50 -13.18 -15.26
C LEU A 139 -0.16 -12.73 -16.58
N GLU A 140 -1.22 -13.41 -17.01
CA GLU A 140 -2.00 -13.04 -18.21
C GLU A 140 -2.59 -11.64 -18.10
N ASN A 141 -3.13 -11.29 -16.93
CA ASN A 141 -3.69 -9.95 -16.66
C ASN A 141 -2.60 -8.88 -16.75
N ALA A 142 -1.43 -9.14 -16.16
CA ALA A 142 -0.28 -8.23 -16.27
C ALA A 142 0.18 -8.08 -17.73
N GLN A 143 0.27 -9.17 -18.50
CA GLN A 143 0.62 -9.15 -19.91
C GLN A 143 -0.38 -8.36 -20.75
N SER A 144 -1.67 -8.35 -20.38
CA SER A 144 -2.69 -7.55 -21.06
C SER A 144 -2.45 -6.04 -20.87
N VAL A 145 -1.97 -5.62 -19.71
CA VAL A 145 -1.54 -4.23 -19.48
C VAL A 145 -0.24 -3.92 -20.22
N ILE A 146 0.73 -4.83 -20.19
CA ILE A 146 2.02 -4.69 -20.89
C ILE A 146 1.80 -4.50 -22.39
N ALA A 147 0.88 -5.26 -22.99
CA ALA A 147 0.59 -5.21 -24.43
C ALA A 147 0.06 -3.84 -24.87
N THR A 148 -0.50 -3.02 -24.00
CA THR A 148 -0.92 -1.66 -24.33
C THR A 148 0.26 -0.70 -24.53
N ASN A 149 1.43 -1.04 -24.02
CA ASN A 149 2.67 -0.25 -24.07
C ASN A 149 2.50 1.19 -23.55
N ARG A 150 1.63 1.38 -22.56
CA ARG A 150 1.29 2.72 -22.04
C ARG A 150 1.79 2.98 -20.63
N ALA A 151 1.90 1.97 -19.78
CA ALA A 151 2.31 2.11 -18.40
C ALA A 151 3.60 1.33 -18.12
N GLN A 152 4.25 1.68 -17.01
CA GLN A 152 5.33 0.86 -16.46
C GLN A 152 4.68 -0.25 -15.62
N VAL A 153 4.92 -1.50 -16.00
CA VAL A 153 4.34 -2.67 -15.33
C VAL A 153 5.43 -3.39 -14.55
N HIS A 154 5.26 -3.45 -13.25
CA HIS A 154 6.25 -3.99 -12.33
C HIS A 154 5.77 -5.30 -11.72
N TRP A 155 6.69 -6.25 -11.55
CA TRP A 155 6.48 -7.45 -10.76
C TRP A 155 7.10 -7.26 -9.38
N LYS A 156 6.27 -7.25 -8.34
CA LYS A 156 6.72 -7.21 -6.95
C LYS A 156 6.61 -8.58 -6.32
N TYR A 157 7.71 -9.04 -5.75
CA TYR A 157 7.87 -10.39 -5.21
C TYR A 157 8.26 -10.34 -3.73
N ILE A 158 7.42 -10.85 -2.85
CA ILE A 158 7.76 -11.02 -1.43
C ILE A 158 8.49 -12.36 -1.28
N VAL A 159 9.72 -12.31 -0.77
CA VAL A 159 10.54 -13.49 -0.57
C VAL A 159 10.20 -14.15 0.76
N PHE A 160 9.67 -15.36 0.68
CA PHE A 160 9.40 -16.26 1.79
C PHE A 160 10.33 -17.48 1.71
N GLU A 161 10.41 -18.25 2.79
CA GLU A 161 11.22 -19.48 2.82
C GLU A 161 10.80 -20.49 1.73
N HIS A 162 9.50 -20.61 1.48
CA HIS A 162 8.96 -21.54 0.49
C HIS A 162 9.19 -21.14 -0.99
N ASN A 163 9.48 -19.88 -1.26
CA ASN A 163 9.64 -19.39 -2.63
C ASN A 163 11.02 -18.75 -2.93
N LYS A 164 11.92 -18.66 -1.95
CA LYS A 164 13.23 -18.00 -2.10
C LYS A 164 14.10 -18.60 -3.21
N HIS A 165 13.95 -19.89 -3.46
CA HIS A 165 14.70 -20.61 -4.50
C HIS A 165 14.25 -20.29 -5.92
N GLN A 166 13.11 -19.63 -6.10
CA GLN A 166 12.52 -19.31 -7.40
C GLN A 166 12.78 -17.85 -7.84
N VAL A 167 13.46 -17.05 -7.04
CA VAL A 167 13.64 -15.60 -7.32
C VAL A 167 14.28 -15.35 -8.68
N ASP A 168 15.32 -16.10 -9.03
CA ASP A 168 16.03 -15.91 -10.31
C ASP A 168 15.20 -16.37 -11.51
N GLU A 169 14.47 -17.47 -11.37
CA GLU A 169 13.55 -17.96 -12.38
C GLU A 169 12.39 -16.97 -12.59
N ALA A 170 11.80 -16.45 -11.50
CA ALA A 170 10.76 -15.45 -11.56
C ALA A 170 11.23 -14.13 -12.22
N ARG A 171 12.48 -13.73 -11.94
CA ARG A 171 13.10 -12.56 -12.59
C ARG A 171 13.24 -12.76 -14.10
N ASN A 172 13.72 -13.92 -14.52
CA ASN A 172 13.87 -14.25 -15.94
C ASN A 172 12.50 -14.29 -16.63
N LEU A 173 11.50 -14.90 -15.99
CA LEU A 173 10.13 -14.91 -16.51
C LEU A 173 9.53 -13.49 -16.58
N ALA A 174 9.76 -12.65 -15.58
CA ALA A 174 9.34 -11.24 -15.63
C ALA A 174 9.94 -10.52 -16.84
N LYS A 175 11.25 -10.72 -17.09
CA LYS A 175 11.93 -10.13 -18.25
C LYS A 175 11.35 -10.61 -19.58
N THR A 176 11.16 -11.91 -19.75
CA THR A 176 10.62 -12.50 -21.00
C THR A 176 9.13 -12.17 -21.18
N SER A 177 8.40 -11.93 -20.09
CA SER A 177 6.99 -11.49 -20.13
C SER A 177 6.81 -9.99 -20.38
N GLY A 178 7.89 -9.21 -20.43
CA GLY A 178 7.86 -7.78 -20.79
C GLY A 178 7.63 -6.83 -19.62
N PHE A 179 7.75 -7.27 -18.36
CA PHE A 179 7.70 -6.37 -17.22
C PHE A 179 8.83 -5.33 -17.29
N THR A 180 8.55 -4.11 -16.83
CA THR A 180 9.53 -3.02 -16.78
C THR A 180 10.52 -3.24 -15.64
N THR A 181 10.04 -3.71 -14.50
CA THR A 181 10.83 -3.86 -13.28
C THR A 181 10.46 -5.15 -12.54
N PHE A 182 11.45 -5.78 -11.94
CA PHE A 182 11.28 -6.87 -10.98
C PHE A 182 11.85 -6.44 -9.64
N SER A 183 11.05 -6.48 -8.59
CA SER A 183 11.48 -6.11 -7.25
C SER A 183 11.25 -7.22 -6.23
N THR A 184 12.22 -7.44 -5.35
CA THR A 184 12.08 -8.38 -4.23
C THR A 184 12.02 -7.63 -2.91
N VAL A 185 11.19 -8.14 -2.00
CA VAL A 185 11.09 -7.65 -0.62
C VAL A 185 11.28 -8.83 0.32
N LYS A 186 12.31 -8.81 1.13
CA LYS A 186 12.44 -9.79 2.21
C LYS A 186 11.43 -9.49 3.31
N THR A 187 10.79 -10.51 3.83
CA THR A 187 9.80 -10.38 4.89
C THR A 187 10.14 -11.24 6.09
N SER A 188 9.81 -10.74 7.29
CA SER A 188 9.83 -11.52 8.53
C SER A 188 8.48 -12.19 8.84
N ARG A 189 7.51 -12.11 7.91
CA ARG A 189 6.18 -12.72 8.08
C ARG A 189 6.32 -14.23 7.99
N ASP A 190 5.78 -14.94 8.98
CA ASP A 190 5.68 -16.38 8.93
C ASP A 190 4.34 -16.77 8.28
N VAL A 191 4.40 -17.46 7.14
CA VAL A 191 3.22 -17.91 6.39
C VAL A 191 2.56 -19.11 7.07
N PHE A 192 3.33 -19.85 7.84
CA PHE A 192 2.89 -21.09 8.51
C PHE A 192 2.48 -20.87 9.98
N ALA A 193 2.61 -19.65 10.52
CA ALA A 193 2.12 -19.35 11.86
C ALA A 193 0.61 -19.64 11.93
N PRO A 194 0.12 -20.32 12.96
CA PRO A 194 -1.30 -20.58 13.11
C PRO A 194 -2.07 -19.25 13.09
N LYS A 195 -3.29 -19.27 12.54
CA LYS A 195 -4.18 -18.11 12.25
C LYS A 195 -4.56 -17.24 13.46
N THR A 196 -3.71 -17.17 14.47
CA THR A 196 -3.94 -16.40 15.72
C THR A 196 -3.75 -14.90 15.57
N GLY A 197 -3.47 -14.41 14.35
CA GLY A 197 -3.32 -12.96 14.08
C GLY A 197 -2.11 -12.31 14.77
N SER A 198 -1.31 -13.08 15.49
CA SER A 198 -0.09 -12.57 16.10
C SER A 198 1.05 -12.56 15.09
N PHE A 199 1.58 -11.39 14.79
CA PHE A 199 2.90 -11.31 14.19
C PHE A 199 3.90 -11.91 15.17
N VAL A 200 4.40 -13.10 14.88
CA VAL A 200 5.53 -13.65 15.62
C VAL A 200 6.74 -12.82 15.24
N HIS A 201 7.04 -11.83 16.03
CA HIS A 201 8.31 -11.12 15.93
C HIS A 201 9.42 -12.12 16.26
N SER A 202 10.34 -12.34 15.32
CA SER A 202 11.54 -13.15 15.57
C SER A 202 12.26 -12.65 16.84
N LYS A 203 12.94 -13.56 17.56
CA LYS A 203 13.66 -13.29 18.83
C LYS A 203 14.65 -12.13 18.81
N LYS A 204 15.01 -11.57 17.66
CA LYS A 204 15.81 -10.34 17.51
C LYS A 204 15.18 -9.08 18.12
N THR A 205 13.93 -9.14 18.58
CA THR A 205 13.19 -7.98 19.12
C THR A 205 13.64 -7.56 20.52
N GLN A 206 14.37 -8.40 21.26
CA GLN A 206 14.81 -8.09 22.64
C GLN A 206 16.06 -7.21 22.72
N GLU A 207 16.94 -7.26 21.72
CA GLU A 207 18.17 -6.44 21.70
C GLU A 207 17.95 -4.97 21.31
N TYR A 208 16.78 -4.63 20.76
CA TYR A 208 16.46 -3.28 20.29
C TYR A 208 15.79 -2.37 21.33
N GLN A 209 15.54 -2.87 22.55
CA GLN A 209 14.82 -2.11 23.60
C GLN A 209 15.65 -1.04 24.30
N GLN A 210 16.95 -0.95 24.04
CA GLN A 210 17.87 -0.10 24.83
C GLN A 210 18.40 1.16 24.13
N ALA A 211 18.04 1.42 22.89
CA ALA A 211 18.49 2.66 22.23
C ALA A 211 17.36 3.71 22.23
N GLU A 212 17.53 4.76 22.98
CA GLU A 212 16.77 6.03 22.83
C GLU A 212 17.06 6.66 21.46
N LYS A 213 16.59 6.03 20.38
CA LYS A 213 16.73 6.61 19.06
C LYS A 213 15.54 7.51 18.77
N LYS A 214 15.85 8.75 18.45
CA LYS A 214 14.89 9.73 17.95
C LYS A 214 14.15 9.12 16.76
N ILE A 215 12.82 8.95 16.90
CA ILE A 215 12.01 8.37 15.83
C ILE A 215 11.93 9.39 14.71
N HIS A 216 12.36 8.96 13.52
CA HIS A 216 12.26 9.76 12.32
C HIS A 216 11.10 9.22 11.46
N CYS A 217 10.13 10.09 11.16
CA CYS A 217 8.98 9.70 10.37
C CYS A 217 9.27 9.88 8.88
N VAL A 218 9.55 8.77 8.20
CA VAL A 218 9.82 8.79 6.75
C VAL A 218 8.66 9.33 5.90
N TRP A 219 7.43 9.29 6.41
CA TRP A 219 6.27 9.88 5.73
C TRP A 219 6.25 11.40 5.84
N ASP A 220 6.85 11.98 6.91
CA ASP A 220 7.03 13.43 7.04
C ASP A 220 7.98 13.96 5.99
N ASP A 221 9.15 13.35 5.83
CA ASP A 221 10.16 13.77 4.87
C ASP A 221 9.63 13.87 3.44
N TRP A 222 8.63 13.08 3.13
CA TRP A 222 8.14 12.92 1.77
C TRP A 222 6.79 13.58 1.54
N GLY A 223 6.23 14.25 2.53
CA GLY A 223 4.90 14.85 2.41
C GLY A 223 3.82 13.82 2.05
N LYS A 224 3.90 12.60 2.62
CA LYS A 224 2.99 11.48 2.32
C LYS A 224 1.89 11.37 3.37
N TRP A 225 0.67 11.03 2.92
CA TRP A 225 -0.48 10.81 3.79
C TRP A 225 -1.30 9.62 3.31
N TYR A 226 -2.06 9.02 4.22
CA TYR A 226 -2.97 7.92 3.92
C TYR A 226 -4.41 8.32 4.17
N ILE A 227 -5.30 7.95 3.25
CA ILE A 227 -6.73 8.25 3.31
C ILE A 227 -7.51 6.95 3.14
N SER A 228 -8.44 6.68 4.06
CA SER A 228 -9.33 5.52 3.97
C SER A 228 -10.48 5.75 2.98
N PRO A 229 -11.19 4.69 2.53
CA PRO A 229 -12.34 4.84 1.63
C PRO A 229 -13.48 5.69 2.19
N GLU A 230 -13.61 5.77 3.52
CA GLU A 230 -14.59 6.61 4.21
C GLU A 230 -14.13 8.05 4.45
N GLY A 231 -12.94 8.41 3.91
CA GLY A 231 -12.42 9.76 3.94
C GLY A 231 -11.58 10.11 5.16
N LEU A 232 -11.30 9.18 6.07
CA LEU A 232 -10.43 9.46 7.22
C LEU A 232 -8.98 9.63 6.80
N VAL A 233 -8.38 10.74 7.21
CA VAL A 233 -7.00 11.13 6.89
C VAL A 233 -6.08 10.74 8.03
N PHE A 234 -5.06 9.94 7.73
CA PHE A 234 -4.06 9.45 8.66
C PHE A 234 -2.66 9.88 8.24
N ARG A 235 -1.76 9.98 9.21
CA ARG A 235 -0.37 10.32 8.91
C ARG A 235 0.33 9.27 8.04
N CYS A 236 0.00 8.00 8.21
CA CYS A 236 0.54 6.91 7.40
C CYS A 236 -0.41 5.70 7.39
N CYS A 237 -0.16 4.75 6.49
CA CYS A 237 -0.96 3.52 6.40
C CYS A 237 -0.93 2.69 7.70
N TRP A 238 0.17 2.71 8.46
CA TRP A 238 0.26 2.01 9.74
C TRP A 238 -0.71 2.58 10.77
N THR A 239 -0.78 3.91 10.89
CA THR A 239 -1.74 4.56 11.81
C THR A 239 -3.17 4.30 11.37
N GLY A 240 -3.46 4.34 10.06
CA GLY A 240 -4.76 3.97 9.52
C GLY A 240 -5.14 2.51 9.80
N GLY A 241 -4.20 1.57 9.58
CA GLY A 241 -4.44 0.16 9.88
C GLY A 241 -4.72 -0.10 11.37
N HIS A 242 -3.99 0.56 12.25
CA HIS A 242 -4.18 0.43 13.70
C HIS A 242 -5.48 1.06 14.22
N TYR A 243 -6.02 2.05 13.54
CA TYR A 243 -7.31 2.64 13.90
C TYR A 243 -8.44 1.60 13.94
N TYR A 244 -8.41 0.63 13.04
CA TYR A 244 -9.43 -0.41 12.92
C TYR A 244 -9.12 -1.69 13.70
N ASP A 245 -7.96 -1.81 14.36
CA ASP A 245 -7.54 -3.01 15.09
C ASP A 245 -8.18 -3.05 16.51
N GLN A 246 -8.93 -4.11 16.84
CA GLN A 246 -9.57 -4.29 18.14
C GLN A 246 -8.57 -4.44 19.30
N GLN A 247 -7.41 -5.02 19.03
CA GLN A 247 -6.41 -5.26 20.07
C GLN A 247 -5.66 -3.98 20.47
N ASN A 248 -5.89 -2.88 19.73
CA ASN A 248 -5.26 -1.58 19.98
C ASN A 248 -6.15 -0.60 20.73
N ASP A 249 -6.81 -1.03 21.83
CA ASP A 249 -7.50 -0.11 22.76
C ASP A 249 -6.59 1.00 23.32
N LYS A 250 -5.34 0.98 22.91
CA LYS A 250 -4.24 1.78 23.42
C LYS A 250 -3.84 2.91 22.47
N PHE A 251 -4.40 2.94 21.25
CA PHE A 251 -4.21 4.05 20.36
C PHE A 251 -5.39 5.01 20.54
N TYR A 252 -5.17 6.03 21.35
CA TYR A 252 -6.22 7.00 21.61
C TYR A 252 -6.36 7.95 20.42
N TYR A 253 -7.38 7.74 19.62
CA TYR A 253 -7.91 8.78 18.76
C TYR A 253 -8.93 9.59 19.59
N PRO A 254 -8.85 10.92 19.63
CA PRO A 254 -9.83 11.71 20.38
C PRO A 254 -11.24 11.44 19.85
N PRO A 255 -12.29 11.55 20.68
CA PRO A 255 -13.68 11.30 20.24
C PRO A 255 -14.11 12.11 19.02
N GLN A 256 -13.46 13.27 18.79
CA GLN A 256 -13.72 14.15 17.65
C GLN A 256 -12.90 13.79 16.40
N PHE A 257 -12.04 12.75 16.48
CA PHE A 257 -11.11 12.40 15.39
C PHE A 257 -11.85 12.21 14.07
N GLU A 258 -12.90 11.40 14.04
CA GLU A 258 -13.64 11.11 12.81
C GLU A 258 -14.20 12.39 12.15
N ARG A 259 -14.67 13.34 12.93
CA ARG A 259 -15.18 14.61 12.39
C ARG A 259 -14.07 15.57 11.97
N MET A 260 -12.98 15.64 12.73
CA MET A 260 -11.90 16.58 12.47
C MET A 260 -10.97 16.16 11.34
N PHE A 261 -10.84 14.85 11.12
CA PHE A 261 -9.92 14.24 10.14
C PHE A 261 -10.64 13.56 8.99
N ASN A 262 -11.92 13.82 8.80
CA ASN A 262 -12.67 13.34 7.67
C ASN A 262 -12.60 14.37 6.52
N GLY A 263 -12.03 13.96 5.39
CA GLY A 263 -11.89 14.80 4.21
C GLY A 263 -13.22 15.21 3.55
N PHE A 264 -14.33 14.55 3.92
CA PHE A 264 -15.67 14.99 3.52
C PHE A 264 -16.23 16.14 4.37
N GLU A 265 -15.75 16.27 5.61
CA GLU A 265 -16.16 17.34 6.53
C GLU A 265 -15.19 18.52 6.46
N VAL A 266 -13.90 18.25 6.25
CA VAL A 266 -12.84 19.25 6.23
C VAL A 266 -11.92 18.99 5.03
N PRO A 267 -11.66 19.96 4.16
CA PRO A 267 -10.77 19.78 3.02
C PRO A 267 -9.42 19.14 3.42
N ILE A 268 -8.96 18.15 2.65
CA ILE A 268 -7.72 17.38 2.94
C ILE A 268 -6.54 18.33 3.13
N GLN A 269 -6.40 19.35 2.27
CA GLN A 269 -5.33 20.34 2.35
C GLN A 269 -5.35 21.07 3.71
N LYS A 270 -6.54 21.36 4.24
CA LYS A 270 -6.70 22.00 5.55
C LYS A 270 -6.37 21.03 6.68
N ILE A 271 -6.76 19.75 6.60
CA ILE A 271 -6.39 18.73 7.58
C ILE A 271 -4.87 18.60 7.65
N ILE A 272 -4.21 18.53 6.49
CA ILE A 272 -2.76 18.34 6.38
C ILE A 272 -2.00 19.59 6.78
N SER A 273 -2.49 20.80 6.45
CA SER A 273 -1.86 22.07 6.80
C SER A 273 -2.04 22.47 8.26
N TYR A 274 -2.96 21.83 8.96
CA TYR A 274 -3.16 22.11 10.37
C TYR A 274 -1.93 21.63 11.14
N ASN A 275 -1.41 22.50 12.02
CA ASN A 275 -0.44 22.19 13.07
C ASN A 275 -0.96 21.12 14.06
N TYR A 276 -1.97 20.38 13.63
CA TYR A 276 -2.67 19.37 14.40
C TYR A 276 -1.80 18.13 14.59
N TRP A 277 -0.98 17.80 13.60
CA TRP A 277 -0.07 16.68 13.73
C TRP A 277 1.03 16.99 14.76
N THR A 278 1.51 18.22 14.78
CA THR A 278 2.40 18.71 15.85
C THR A 278 1.67 18.67 17.21
N LYS A 279 0.42 19.08 17.26
CA LYS A 279 -0.41 18.98 18.48
C LYS A 279 -0.73 17.53 18.84
N LEU A 280 -1.00 16.67 17.85
CA LEU A 280 -1.16 15.25 18.08
C LEU A 280 0.15 14.60 18.53
N GLN A 281 1.29 14.97 17.95
CA GLN A 281 2.61 14.55 18.44
C GLN A 281 2.87 15.02 19.86
N GLN A 282 2.55 16.26 20.19
CA GLN A 282 2.65 16.79 21.58
C GLN A 282 1.72 16.07 22.54
N PHE A 283 0.48 15.80 22.10
CA PHE A 283 -0.49 15.02 22.88
C PHE A 283 -0.05 13.57 23.02
N LEU A 284 0.52 12.98 21.97
CA LEU A 284 1.03 11.62 21.93
C LEU A 284 2.39 11.48 22.66
N GLN A 285 3.17 12.56 22.80
CA GLN A 285 4.39 12.59 23.64
C GLN A 285 4.09 12.39 25.12
N GLY A 286 2.90 12.76 25.60
CA GLY A 286 2.40 12.43 26.94
C GLY A 286 1.93 10.98 27.12
N TYR A 287 1.73 10.23 26.01
CA TYR A 287 1.28 8.84 26.02
C TYR A 287 2.32 7.91 25.42
N ASP A 288 3.05 7.20 26.25
CA ASP A 288 4.13 6.23 25.90
C ASP A 288 3.75 5.16 24.86
N ARG A 289 2.46 5.04 24.52
CA ARG A 289 1.91 3.96 23.67
C ARG A 289 1.86 4.24 22.17
N SER A 290 1.66 5.47 21.77
CA SER A 290 1.71 5.86 20.34
C SER A 290 3.13 5.78 19.79
N PHE A 291 4.08 6.05 20.65
CA PHE A 291 5.50 5.82 20.37
C PHE A 291 5.82 4.36 20.10
N LYS A 292 5.07 3.38 20.65
CA LYS A 292 5.33 1.96 20.37
C LYS A 292 5.09 1.57 18.93
N LEU A 293 4.05 2.11 18.27
CA LEU A 293 3.84 1.84 16.84
C LEU A 293 4.95 2.47 16.00
N CYS A 294 5.23 3.76 16.19
CA CYS A 294 6.32 4.42 15.49
C CYS A 294 7.68 3.79 15.81
N LYS A 295 7.96 3.46 17.08
CA LYS A 295 9.16 2.69 17.48
C LYS A 295 9.23 1.33 16.79
N SER A 296 8.12 0.61 16.69
CA SER A 296 8.09 -0.72 16.09
C SER A 296 8.19 -0.70 14.57
N GLN A 297 7.69 0.34 13.91
CA GLN A 297 7.64 0.46 12.45
C GLN A 297 8.72 1.39 11.88
N CYS A 298 8.97 2.54 12.52
CA CYS A 298 9.89 3.56 12.06
C CYS A 298 11.16 3.69 12.92
N GLY A 299 11.13 3.25 14.19
CA GLY A 299 12.29 3.21 15.07
C GLY A 299 13.20 2.01 14.85
N LYS A 300 12.69 0.94 14.25
CA LYS A 300 13.52 -0.09 13.64
C LYS A 300 14.04 0.50 12.35
N ILE A 301 15.24 1.01 12.45
CA ILE A 301 15.92 1.48 11.26
C ILE A 301 15.64 0.50 10.12
N VAL A 302 15.09 1.02 9.19
CA VAL A 302 15.28 1.02 7.78
C VAL A 302 16.35 0.03 7.21
N SER A 303 17.30 -0.39 7.99
CA SER A 303 18.37 -1.33 7.61
C SER A 303 17.94 -2.81 7.55
N SER A 304 16.72 -3.17 7.92
CA SER A 304 16.32 -4.60 7.96
C SER A 304 15.34 -5.01 6.84
N ILE A 305 14.91 -4.10 5.99
CA ILE A 305 14.07 -4.44 4.85
C ILE A 305 14.94 -4.32 3.60
N GLU A 306 15.58 -5.41 3.23
CA GLU A 306 16.31 -5.48 1.96
C GLU A 306 15.27 -5.56 0.83
N LYS A 307 15.17 -4.48 0.08
CA LYS A 307 14.47 -4.43 -1.21
C LYS A 307 15.51 -4.31 -2.29
N THR A 308 15.48 -5.20 -3.26
CA THR A 308 16.21 -5.04 -4.50
C THR A 308 15.23 -4.75 -5.62
N GLU A 309 15.59 -3.84 -6.48
CA GLU A 309 14.82 -3.50 -7.67
C GLU A 309 15.75 -3.55 -8.89
N GLU A 310 15.31 -4.21 -9.94
CA GLU A 310 16.04 -4.31 -11.18
C GLU A 310 15.15 -3.82 -12.32
N ASN A 311 15.63 -2.80 -13.05
CA ASN A 311 15.04 -2.39 -14.30
C ASN A 311 15.39 -3.46 -15.37
N LEU A 312 14.39 -4.22 -15.80
CA LEU A 312 14.58 -5.34 -16.70
C LEU A 312 14.91 -4.93 -18.15
N LYS A 313 14.70 -3.64 -18.51
CA LYS A 313 15.06 -3.08 -19.82
C LYS A 313 16.51 -2.65 -19.86
N THR A 314 17.01 -2.01 -18.80
CA THR A 314 18.39 -1.48 -18.75
C THR A 314 19.36 -2.39 -18.01
N GLY A 315 18.87 -3.32 -17.20
CA GLY A 315 19.68 -4.17 -16.33
C GLY A 315 20.23 -3.46 -15.09
N GLU A 316 19.84 -2.20 -14.87
CA GLU A 316 20.24 -1.44 -13.68
C GLU A 316 19.62 -2.04 -12.43
N LYS A 317 20.49 -2.30 -11.44
CA LYS A 317 20.08 -2.80 -10.13
C LYS A 317 20.25 -1.70 -9.10
N ALA A 318 19.20 -1.47 -8.30
CA ALA A 318 19.25 -0.60 -7.15
C ALA A 318 18.89 -1.39 -5.90
N GLU A 319 19.73 -1.28 -4.86
CA GLU A 319 19.28 -1.55 -3.50
C GLU A 319 18.43 -0.36 -3.08
N VAL A 320 17.14 -0.57 -3.04
CA VAL A 320 16.21 0.48 -2.66
C VAL A 320 16.23 0.56 -1.14
N ASP A 321 16.83 1.62 -0.62
CA ASP A 321 16.74 1.96 0.79
C ASP A 321 15.25 1.91 1.21
N ALA A 322 14.98 1.37 2.39
CA ALA A 322 13.62 1.28 2.92
C ALA A 322 12.90 2.63 2.98
N LYS A 323 13.61 3.75 2.90
CA LYS A 323 13.04 5.08 2.68
C LYS A 323 12.24 5.16 1.38
N ASN A 324 12.61 4.41 0.36
CA ASN A 324 11.99 4.40 -0.97
C ASN A 324 10.93 3.30 -1.17
N GLN A 325 10.67 2.45 -0.16
CA GLN A 325 9.78 1.29 -0.33
C GLN A 325 8.30 1.59 -0.60
N TRP A 326 7.87 2.80 -0.29
CA TRP A 326 6.45 3.14 -0.32
C TRP A 326 6.11 4.20 -1.37
N GLY A 327 6.93 4.33 -2.41
CA GLY A 327 6.60 5.34 -3.39
C GLY A 327 7.64 5.68 -4.46
N ASN A 328 8.43 4.71 -4.90
CA ASN A 328 9.02 4.72 -6.23
C ASN A 328 8.59 3.47 -6.95
#